data_1c5ff31cd812a43aeade23e0bd5be693
#
_entry.id   1c5ff31cd812a43aeade23e0bd5be693
#
_cell.length_a   1.000
_cell.length_b   1.000
_cell.length_c   1.000
_cell.angle_alpha   90.00
_cell.angle_beta   90.00
_cell.angle_gamma   90.00
#
_symmetry.space_group_name_H-M   'P 1'
#
loop_
_entity.id
_entity.type
_entity.pdbx_description
1 polymer ?
#
loop_
_entity_poly.entity_id
_entity_poly.type
_entity_poly.pdbx_seq_one_letter_code
_entity_poly.pdbx_strand_id
1 'polypeptide(L)'
;VADTICDLSIAIPIKSTPIDPPTMAITITVNSSPFAGLEGTRVTSTNIRERLMAEAETNVAITYMENENKDSFEIGGRGELQLGVLIETMRREGFELSVSRPRVLFKENEQGDKLEPFEEVTIDVDEEYSSTVIDSINKRKGEMLDMRSAGASKSRLIFKVPSRGLIGYQSTFLTQTRGTGVMNRVFDTYELHKGQFVGRRTGVLIATETGTAVAFALWKLQDRGPMFIDPQTKVYQGMIVGEHTRENDLDINVGKGKQLTNVRASGTDEAVTLMTPKKMSLEQMMAYIKEDELLEV
;
A
#
# COMPACT_ATOMS: atom_id res chain seq x y z
N VAL A 1 20.99 12.66 -13.03
CA VAL A 1 21.41 13.18 -11.73
C VAL A 1 22.69 12.46 -11.32
N ALA A 2 23.62 13.16 -10.63
CA ALA A 2 24.96 12.67 -10.27
C ALA A 2 25.94 12.46 -11.45
N ASP A 3 25.60 12.88 -12.64
CA ASP A 3 26.50 12.90 -13.79
C ASP A 3 27.39 14.16 -13.76
N THR A 4 28.62 14.03 -14.29
CA THR A 4 29.53 15.16 -14.45
C THR A 4 29.52 15.62 -15.89
N ILE A 5 29.12 16.87 -16.13
CA ILE A 5 29.24 17.53 -17.43
C ILE A 5 30.57 18.30 -17.44
N CYS A 6 31.50 17.94 -18.31
CA CYS A 6 32.84 18.55 -18.38
C CYS A 6 33.34 18.60 -19.83
N ASP A 7 34.46 19.31 -20.01
CA ASP A 7 35.17 19.30 -21.27
C ASP A 7 35.72 17.91 -21.59
N LEU A 8 35.82 17.56 -22.88
CA LEU A 8 36.27 16.25 -23.37
C LEU A 8 37.70 15.88 -22.91
N SER A 9 38.50 16.86 -22.53
CA SER A 9 39.84 16.65 -21.97
C SER A 9 39.89 16.20 -20.53
N ILE A 10 38.77 16.27 -19.79
CA ILE A 10 38.65 15.91 -18.37
C ILE A 10 38.06 14.50 -18.28
N ALA A 11 38.88 13.53 -17.87
CA ALA A 11 38.49 12.12 -17.73
C ALA A 11 38.02 11.74 -16.31
N ILE A 12 38.14 12.64 -15.32
CA ILE A 12 37.84 12.32 -13.93
C ILE A 12 36.51 12.98 -13.52
N PRO A 13 35.47 12.17 -13.19
CA PRO A 13 34.19 12.73 -12.74
C PRO A 13 34.31 13.34 -11.35
N ILE A 14 33.46 14.32 -11.05
CA ILE A 14 33.32 14.88 -9.69
C ILE A 14 32.70 13.78 -8.80
N LYS A 15 33.26 13.57 -7.61
CA LYS A 15 32.77 12.63 -6.63
C LYS A 15 31.36 13.05 -6.20
N SER A 16 30.33 12.30 -6.57
CA SER A 16 28.96 12.51 -6.10
C SER A 16 28.71 11.78 -4.78
N THR A 17 27.76 12.27 -3.99
CA THR A 17 27.27 11.53 -2.83
C THR A 17 26.54 10.27 -3.34
N PRO A 18 26.85 9.08 -2.80
CA PRO A 18 26.14 7.86 -3.15
C PRO A 18 24.63 8.03 -2.91
N ILE A 19 23.84 7.59 -3.84
CA ILE A 19 22.38 7.55 -3.70
C ILE A 19 22.01 6.18 -3.16
N ASP A 20 21.21 6.14 -2.09
CA ASP A 20 20.76 4.87 -1.51
C ASP A 20 20.02 4.03 -2.56
N PRO A 21 20.31 2.72 -2.64
CA PRO A 21 19.63 1.84 -3.58
C PRO A 21 18.15 1.70 -3.25
N PRO A 22 17.30 1.32 -4.23
CA PRO A 22 15.92 0.95 -3.94
C PRO A 22 15.87 -0.20 -2.94
N THR A 23 14.98 -0.09 -1.98
CA THR A 23 14.75 -1.10 -0.93
C THR A 23 13.43 -1.82 -1.08
N MET A 24 12.51 -1.26 -1.86
CA MET A 24 11.17 -1.79 -2.13
C MET A 24 10.90 -1.84 -3.63
N ALA A 25 10.00 -2.73 -4.03
CA ALA A 25 9.49 -2.81 -5.39
C ALA A 25 7.99 -3.09 -5.41
N ILE A 26 7.35 -2.65 -6.48
CA ILE A 26 5.99 -3.02 -6.90
C ILE A 26 6.04 -3.59 -8.30
N THR A 27 5.04 -4.40 -8.64
CA THR A 27 4.83 -4.83 -10.01
C THR A 27 3.64 -4.05 -10.57
N ILE A 28 3.83 -3.43 -11.73
CA ILE A 28 2.79 -2.73 -12.47
C ILE A 28 2.46 -3.54 -13.72
N THR A 29 1.17 -3.76 -13.97
CA THR A 29 0.66 -4.44 -15.16
C THR A 29 -0.48 -3.62 -15.77
N VAL A 30 -0.88 -4.00 -16.98
CA VAL A 30 -2.10 -3.50 -17.61
C VAL A 30 -3.30 -3.86 -16.72
N ASN A 31 -4.25 -2.94 -16.58
CA ASN A 31 -5.51 -3.23 -15.91
C ASN A 31 -6.29 -4.26 -16.73
N SER A 32 -6.51 -5.44 -16.16
CA SER A 32 -7.27 -6.54 -16.77
C SER A 32 -8.66 -6.71 -16.16
N SER A 33 -9.11 -5.77 -15.33
CA SER A 33 -10.44 -5.81 -14.71
C SER A 33 -11.56 -5.59 -15.73
N PRO A 34 -12.80 -5.97 -15.43
CA PRO A 34 -13.95 -5.66 -16.26
C PRO A 34 -14.21 -4.15 -16.45
N PHE A 35 -13.57 -3.30 -15.67
CA PHE A 35 -13.68 -1.83 -15.76
C PHE A 35 -12.55 -1.18 -16.54
N ALA A 36 -11.60 -1.96 -17.08
CA ALA A 36 -10.50 -1.44 -17.86
C ALA A 36 -11.00 -0.59 -19.05
N GLY A 37 -10.41 0.60 -19.23
CA GLY A 37 -10.76 1.54 -20.30
C GLY A 37 -12.01 2.37 -20.06
N LEU A 38 -12.59 2.35 -18.84
CA LEU A 38 -13.77 3.17 -18.54
C LEU A 38 -13.41 4.59 -18.08
N GLU A 39 -12.27 4.79 -17.45
CA GLU A 39 -11.87 6.07 -16.86
C GLU A 39 -10.62 6.63 -17.53
N GLY A 40 -9.61 5.81 -17.77
CA GLY A 40 -8.35 6.22 -18.39
C GLY A 40 -8.33 6.05 -19.92
N THR A 41 -7.38 6.75 -20.55
CA THR A 41 -7.14 6.67 -22.01
C THR A 41 -5.86 5.92 -22.34
N ARG A 42 -4.95 5.77 -21.36
CA ARG A 42 -3.63 5.15 -21.51
C ARG A 42 -3.61 3.78 -20.85
N VAL A 43 -4.19 2.81 -21.54
CA VAL A 43 -4.47 1.46 -21.00
C VAL A 43 -3.56 0.37 -21.59
N THR A 44 -2.63 0.71 -22.47
CA THR A 44 -1.79 -0.28 -23.15
C THR A 44 -0.45 -0.49 -22.45
N SER A 45 0.09 -1.70 -22.54
CA SER A 45 1.43 -2.04 -22.04
C SER A 45 2.51 -1.13 -22.60
N THR A 46 2.42 -0.75 -23.87
CA THR A 46 3.38 0.16 -24.52
C THR A 46 3.38 1.54 -23.86
N ASN A 47 2.20 2.13 -23.61
CA ASN A 47 2.10 3.45 -22.96
C ASN A 47 2.68 3.41 -21.54
N ILE A 48 2.36 2.36 -20.78
CA ILE A 48 2.87 2.17 -19.41
C ILE A 48 4.39 2.04 -19.44
N ARG A 49 4.92 1.20 -20.32
CA ARG A 49 6.35 0.97 -20.51
C ARG A 49 7.12 2.27 -20.80
N GLU A 50 6.69 3.02 -21.81
CA GLU A 50 7.34 4.27 -22.20
C GLU A 50 7.37 5.29 -21.06
N ARG A 51 6.28 5.40 -20.33
CA ARG A 51 6.18 6.30 -19.19
C ARG A 51 7.10 5.90 -18.04
N LEU A 52 7.16 4.59 -17.71
CA LEU A 52 8.02 4.07 -16.65
C LEU A 52 9.50 4.15 -17.00
N MET A 53 9.87 3.92 -18.26
CA MET A 53 11.23 4.13 -18.76
C MET A 53 11.65 5.59 -18.64
N ALA A 54 10.81 6.52 -19.05
CA ALA A 54 11.09 7.96 -18.94
C ALA A 54 11.25 8.40 -17.46
N GLU A 55 10.47 7.81 -16.55
CA GLU A 55 10.65 8.05 -15.11
C GLU A 55 12.01 7.56 -14.61
N ALA A 56 12.40 6.33 -14.97
CA ALA A 56 13.67 5.74 -14.54
C ALA A 56 14.89 6.49 -15.11
N GLU A 57 14.79 7.07 -16.31
CA GLU A 57 15.86 7.90 -16.89
C GLU A 57 16.07 9.21 -16.13
N THR A 58 15.00 9.81 -15.63
CA THR A 58 15.04 11.11 -14.94
C THR A 58 15.22 11.02 -13.44
N ASN A 59 14.77 9.91 -12.84
CA ASN A 59 14.72 9.70 -11.39
C ASN A 59 15.65 8.54 -10.98
N VAL A 60 16.87 8.86 -10.58
CA VAL A 60 17.90 7.88 -10.17
C VAL A 60 17.52 7.05 -8.93
N ALA A 61 16.47 7.43 -8.21
CA ALA A 61 15.97 6.67 -7.06
C ALA A 61 14.94 5.61 -7.46
N ILE A 62 14.58 5.53 -8.73
CA ILE A 62 13.67 4.54 -9.29
C ILE A 62 14.44 3.60 -10.21
N THR A 63 14.22 2.30 -10.04
CA THR A 63 14.71 1.28 -10.97
C THR A 63 13.55 0.69 -11.73
N TYR A 64 13.79 0.40 -12.99
CA TYR A 64 12.84 -0.23 -13.89
C TYR A 64 13.42 -1.57 -14.39
N MET A 65 12.61 -2.63 -14.26
CA MET A 65 12.90 -3.93 -14.85
C MET A 65 11.64 -4.46 -15.54
N GLU A 66 11.82 -5.06 -16.68
CA GLU A 66 10.76 -5.62 -17.51
C GLU A 66 10.83 -7.15 -17.42
N ASN A 67 9.69 -7.83 -17.36
CA ASN A 67 9.67 -9.29 -17.41
C ASN A 67 9.91 -9.77 -18.86
N GLU A 68 10.16 -11.09 -19.03
CA GLU A 68 10.45 -11.69 -20.33
C GLU A 68 9.31 -11.48 -21.36
N ASN A 69 8.07 -11.44 -20.91
CA ASN A 69 6.88 -11.28 -21.77
C ASN A 69 6.55 -9.81 -22.09
N LYS A 70 7.21 -8.86 -21.45
CA LYS A 70 6.99 -7.41 -21.61
C LYS A 70 5.56 -6.94 -21.27
N ASP A 71 4.88 -7.63 -20.36
CA ASP A 71 3.51 -7.37 -19.92
C ASP A 71 3.43 -6.95 -18.45
N SER A 72 4.52 -7.11 -17.71
CA SER A 72 4.65 -6.64 -16.35
C SER A 72 5.98 -5.94 -16.09
N PHE A 73 5.94 -4.89 -15.29
CA PHE A 73 7.04 -3.99 -15.02
C PHE A 73 7.31 -3.94 -13.53
N GLU A 74 8.50 -4.31 -13.11
CA GLU A 74 8.94 -4.16 -11.74
C GLU A 74 9.58 -2.80 -11.54
N ILE A 75 9.05 -2.02 -10.61
CA ILE A 75 9.51 -0.70 -10.26
C ILE A 75 10.05 -0.72 -8.85
N GLY A 76 11.36 -0.50 -8.73
CA GLY A 76 12.01 -0.35 -7.43
C GLY A 76 12.05 1.10 -6.99
N GLY A 77 11.87 1.33 -5.71
CA GLY A 77 11.93 2.65 -5.06
C GLY A 77 12.44 2.55 -3.63
N ARG A 78 12.63 3.70 -2.99
CA ARG A 78 13.15 3.79 -1.62
C ARG A 78 12.10 3.57 -0.54
N GLY A 79 10.81 3.60 -0.91
CA GLY A 79 9.72 3.43 0.03
C GLY A 79 8.35 3.54 -0.60
N GLU A 80 7.32 3.16 0.16
CA GLU A 80 5.93 3.13 -0.29
C GLU A 80 5.39 4.50 -0.75
N LEU A 81 5.81 5.59 -0.10
CA LEU A 81 5.37 6.94 -0.47
C LEU A 81 5.86 7.34 -1.86
N GLN A 82 7.13 7.07 -2.19
CA GLN A 82 7.69 7.37 -3.52
C GLN A 82 6.95 6.60 -4.62
N LEU A 83 6.71 5.31 -4.38
CA LEU A 83 5.96 4.46 -5.31
C LEU A 83 4.49 4.92 -5.44
N GLY A 84 3.86 5.29 -4.33
CA GLY A 84 2.50 5.84 -4.32
C GLY A 84 2.39 7.16 -5.10
N VAL A 85 3.36 8.07 -4.95
CA VAL A 85 3.40 9.32 -5.72
C VAL A 85 3.53 9.06 -7.23
N LEU A 86 4.35 8.09 -7.63
CA LEU A 86 4.47 7.71 -9.04
C LEU A 86 3.13 7.20 -9.59
N ILE A 87 2.48 6.27 -8.88
CA ILE A 87 1.19 5.71 -9.29
C ILE A 87 0.13 6.80 -9.39
N GLU A 88 0.01 7.68 -8.39
CA GLU A 88 -0.94 8.78 -8.39
C GLU A 88 -0.68 9.78 -9.53
N THR A 89 0.59 10.04 -9.84
CA THR A 89 0.96 10.90 -10.98
C THR A 89 0.52 10.26 -12.29
N MET A 90 0.78 8.97 -12.48
CA MET A 90 0.34 8.25 -13.68
C MET A 90 -1.20 8.21 -13.79
N ARG A 91 -1.91 8.00 -12.68
CA ARG A 91 -3.37 8.07 -12.65
C ARG A 91 -3.88 9.43 -13.13
N ARG A 92 -3.29 10.53 -12.67
CA ARG A 92 -3.63 11.89 -13.12
C ARG A 92 -3.28 12.16 -14.57
N GLU A 93 -2.29 11.46 -15.12
CA GLU A 93 -1.94 11.49 -16.55
C GLU A 93 -2.91 10.65 -17.43
N GLY A 94 -3.89 9.98 -16.82
CA GLY A 94 -4.91 9.16 -17.49
C GLY A 94 -4.49 7.74 -17.78
N PHE A 95 -3.53 7.19 -17.04
CA PHE A 95 -3.21 5.76 -17.05
C PHE A 95 -4.18 4.96 -16.19
N GLU A 96 -4.52 3.77 -16.64
CA GLU A 96 -5.12 2.73 -15.82
C GLU A 96 -4.11 1.60 -15.60
N LEU A 97 -3.95 1.18 -14.36
CA LEU A 97 -2.91 0.25 -13.93
C LEU A 97 -3.49 -0.81 -12.99
N SER A 98 -2.90 -2.00 -13.02
CA SER A 98 -2.98 -2.94 -11.91
C SER A 98 -1.64 -2.97 -11.20
N VAL A 99 -1.67 -2.81 -9.87
CA VAL A 99 -0.49 -2.66 -9.03
C VAL A 99 -0.47 -3.75 -7.97
N SER A 100 0.66 -4.42 -7.80
CA SER A 100 0.86 -5.43 -6.76
C SER A 100 1.13 -4.78 -5.40
N ARG A 101 1.03 -5.59 -4.34
CA ARG A 101 1.51 -5.19 -3.02
C ARG A 101 2.99 -4.82 -3.05
N PRO A 102 3.42 -3.74 -2.36
CA PRO A 102 4.83 -3.44 -2.18
C PRO A 102 5.57 -4.57 -1.47
N ARG A 103 6.72 -4.95 -1.99
CA ARG A 103 7.61 -5.94 -1.41
C ARG A 103 9.01 -5.38 -1.22
N VAL A 104 9.73 -5.82 -0.20
CA VAL A 104 11.13 -5.44 -0.01
C VAL A 104 12.04 -6.23 -0.94
N LEU A 105 13.12 -5.60 -1.38
CA LEU A 105 14.15 -6.23 -2.19
C LEU A 105 15.14 -6.93 -1.26
N PHE A 106 15.19 -8.26 -1.36
CA PHE A 106 16.14 -9.07 -0.61
C PHE A 106 17.49 -9.13 -1.32
N LYS A 107 18.54 -9.36 -0.56
CA LYS A 107 19.88 -9.70 -1.06
C LYS A 107 20.31 -11.05 -0.50
N GLU A 108 21.34 -11.63 -1.08
CA GLU A 108 22.02 -12.81 -0.53
C GLU A 108 23.45 -12.43 -0.19
N ASN A 109 23.93 -12.96 0.94
CA ASN A 109 25.34 -12.82 1.31
C ASN A 109 26.17 -13.90 0.61
N GLU A 110 27.50 -13.88 0.80
CA GLU A 110 28.43 -14.86 0.23
C GLU A 110 28.18 -16.30 0.74
N GLN A 111 27.45 -16.46 1.84
CA GLN A 111 27.11 -17.75 2.45
C GLN A 111 25.76 -18.28 1.98
N GLY A 112 25.02 -17.50 1.16
CA GLY A 112 23.68 -17.86 0.67
C GLY A 112 22.54 -17.49 1.62
N ASP A 113 22.82 -16.75 2.71
CA ASP A 113 21.79 -16.31 3.63
C ASP A 113 21.02 -15.12 3.05
N LYS A 114 19.71 -15.13 3.26
CA LYS A 114 18.81 -14.06 2.83
C LYS A 114 18.94 -12.85 3.74
N LEU A 115 19.25 -11.71 3.14
CA LEU A 115 19.34 -10.41 3.80
C LEU A 115 18.12 -9.54 3.45
N GLU A 116 17.61 -8.79 4.42
CA GLU A 116 16.56 -7.80 4.22
C GLU A 116 17.02 -6.40 4.60
N PRO A 117 16.44 -5.34 3.98
CA PRO A 117 16.79 -3.97 4.30
C PRO A 117 16.23 -3.56 5.66
N PHE A 118 17.05 -2.85 6.45
CA PHE A 118 16.70 -2.25 7.73
C PHE A 118 16.74 -0.74 7.63
N GLU A 119 15.86 -0.09 8.37
CA GLU A 119 15.80 1.35 8.49
C GLU A 119 16.02 1.78 9.95
N GLU A 120 16.75 2.88 10.12
CA GLU A 120 16.74 3.63 11.37
C GLU A 120 15.48 4.50 11.37
N VAL A 121 14.68 4.34 12.40
CA VAL A 121 13.39 5.03 12.56
C VAL A 121 13.49 5.92 13.79
N THR A 122 13.49 7.23 13.58
CA THR A 122 13.44 8.24 14.65
C THR A 122 12.01 8.73 14.81
N ILE A 123 11.46 8.57 16.01
CA ILE A 123 10.08 8.92 16.35
C ILE A 123 10.07 9.95 17.47
N ASP A 124 9.45 11.10 17.22
CA ASP A 124 9.12 12.09 18.24
C ASP A 124 7.62 11.97 18.58
N VAL A 125 7.31 11.67 19.83
CA VAL A 125 5.93 11.38 20.27
C VAL A 125 5.70 11.91 21.68
N ASP A 126 4.45 12.28 22.00
CA ASP A 126 4.07 12.63 23.34
C ASP A 126 4.19 11.41 24.29
N GLU A 127 4.62 11.61 25.52
CA GLU A 127 4.94 10.54 26.49
C GLU A 127 3.78 9.55 26.65
N GLU A 128 2.54 10.02 26.63
CA GLU A 128 1.33 9.19 26.76
C GLU A 128 1.20 8.12 25.65
N TYR A 129 1.75 8.35 24.46
CA TYR A 129 1.71 7.40 23.34
C TYR A 129 2.96 6.54 23.20
N SER A 130 4.03 6.83 23.95
CA SER A 130 5.34 6.16 23.81
C SER A 130 5.24 4.66 23.95
N SER A 131 4.54 4.17 24.98
CA SER A 131 4.36 2.73 25.21
C SER A 131 3.62 2.03 24.06
N THR A 132 2.57 2.65 23.54
CA THR A 132 1.79 2.11 22.41
C THR A 132 2.63 2.02 21.14
N VAL A 133 3.46 3.03 20.88
CA VAL A 133 4.37 3.06 19.73
C VAL A 133 5.47 2.00 19.88
N ILE A 134 6.08 1.89 21.06
CA ILE A 134 7.10 0.86 21.35
C ILE A 134 6.54 -0.55 21.13
N ASP A 135 5.37 -0.85 21.67
CA ASP A 135 4.71 -2.14 21.47
C ASP A 135 4.40 -2.43 19.99
N SER A 136 3.97 -1.40 19.25
CA SER A 136 3.65 -1.51 17.85
C SER A 136 4.89 -1.81 17.00
N ILE A 137 6.01 -1.13 17.26
CA ILE A 137 7.29 -1.35 16.57
C ILE A 137 7.89 -2.71 16.95
N ASN A 138 7.82 -3.11 18.22
CA ASN A 138 8.32 -4.43 18.65
C ASN A 138 7.57 -5.59 17.96
N LYS A 139 6.24 -5.50 17.82
CA LYS A 139 5.44 -6.46 17.03
C LYS A 139 5.86 -6.55 15.57
N ARG A 140 6.47 -5.47 15.06
CA ARG A 140 7.03 -5.35 13.71
C ARG A 140 8.53 -5.70 13.66
N LYS A 141 9.03 -6.40 14.69
CA LYS A 141 10.42 -6.86 14.84
C LYS A 141 11.46 -5.73 14.85
N GLY A 142 11.04 -4.53 15.24
CA GLY A 142 11.94 -3.42 15.49
C GLY A 142 12.66 -3.61 16.82
N GLU A 143 13.89 -3.15 16.87
CA GLU A 143 14.74 -3.12 18.06
C GLU A 143 14.94 -1.66 18.48
N MET A 144 14.64 -1.36 19.75
CA MET A 144 14.88 -0.01 20.27
C MET A 144 16.37 0.19 20.52
N LEU A 145 16.94 1.20 19.88
CA LEU A 145 18.34 1.57 20.03
C LEU A 145 18.52 2.59 21.15
N ASP A 146 17.61 3.56 21.25
CA ASP A 146 17.72 4.64 22.23
C ASP A 146 16.36 5.26 22.54
N MET A 147 16.24 5.86 23.72
CA MET A 147 15.09 6.64 24.16
C MET A 147 15.57 7.86 24.94
N ARG A 148 15.14 9.04 24.53
CA ARG A 148 15.53 10.32 25.15
C ARG A 148 14.32 11.20 25.38
N SER A 149 14.35 12.02 26.43
CA SER A 149 13.40 13.11 26.57
C SER A 149 13.68 14.19 25.52
N ALA A 150 12.64 14.62 24.81
CA ALA A 150 12.72 15.62 23.72
C ALA A 150 12.07 16.97 24.12
N GLY A 151 12.11 17.32 25.40
CA GLY A 151 11.49 18.53 25.97
C GLY A 151 10.21 18.22 26.76
N ALA A 152 9.44 19.23 27.12
CA ALA A 152 8.27 19.09 27.96
C ALA A 152 7.25 18.07 27.35
N SER A 153 7.10 16.92 28.03
CA SER A 153 6.14 15.86 27.70
C SER A 153 6.35 15.14 26.35
N LYS A 154 7.55 15.22 25.73
CA LYS A 154 7.85 14.50 24.51
C LYS A 154 9.02 13.54 24.68
N SER A 155 8.92 12.38 24.03
CA SER A 155 9.97 11.37 23.96
C SER A 155 10.44 11.20 22.53
N ARG A 156 11.76 11.14 22.34
CA ARG A 156 12.40 10.70 21.09
C ARG A 156 12.81 9.25 21.23
N LEU A 157 12.29 8.43 20.34
CA LEU A 157 12.53 7.00 20.27
C LEU A 157 13.33 6.72 19.00
N ILE A 158 14.39 5.92 19.09
CA ILE A 158 15.19 5.50 17.93
C ILE A 158 15.14 3.99 17.85
N PHE A 159 14.73 3.49 16.70
CA PHE A 159 14.59 2.06 16.44
C PHE A 159 15.36 1.64 15.19
N LYS A 160 15.78 0.39 15.16
CA LYS A 160 16.19 -0.33 13.97
C LYS A 160 15.11 -1.31 13.59
N VAL A 161 14.51 -1.15 12.40
CA VAL A 161 13.31 -1.88 12.00
C VAL A 161 13.49 -2.45 10.59
N PRO A 162 13.10 -3.71 10.32
CA PRO A 162 13.04 -4.23 8.97
C PRO A 162 12.06 -3.42 8.11
N SER A 163 12.48 -2.97 6.92
CA SER A 163 11.66 -2.11 6.05
C SER A 163 10.28 -2.70 5.75
N ARG A 164 10.17 -4.03 5.58
CA ARG A 164 8.86 -4.68 5.35
C ARG A 164 7.93 -4.61 6.57
N GLY A 165 8.44 -4.45 7.78
CA GLY A 165 7.64 -4.21 8.99
C GLY A 165 7.03 -2.81 9.02
N LEU A 166 7.57 -1.88 8.25
CA LEU A 166 7.12 -0.49 8.17
C LEU A 166 6.10 -0.23 7.05
N ILE A 167 5.85 -1.22 6.17
CA ILE A 167 4.82 -1.10 5.13
C ILE A 167 3.46 -0.86 5.79
N GLY A 168 2.80 0.25 5.43
CA GLY A 168 1.51 0.67 5.99
C GLY A 168 1.55 1.15 7.44
N TYR A 169 2.71 1.21 8.08
CA TYR A 169 2.81 1.63 9.49
C TYR A 169 2.51 3.12 9.69
N GLN A 170 2.81 3.97 8.72
CA GLN A 170 2.58 5.42 8.80
C GLN A 170 1.14 5.76 9.20
N SER A 171 0.16 5.13 8.57
CA SER A 171 -1.25 5.35 8.86
C SER A 171 -1.64 4.88 10.28
N THR A 172 -1.12 3.72 10.71
CA THR A 172 -1.32 3.19 12.05
C THR A 172 -0.70 4.11 13.10
N PHE A 173 0.53 4.57 12.85
CA PHE A 173 1.25 5.49 13.72
C PHE A 173 0.51 6.81 13.93
N LEU A 174 0.05 7.44 12.85
CA LEU A 174 -0.74 8.68 12.94
C LEU A 174 -2.03 8.49 13.74
N THR A 175 -2.70 7.35 13.58
CA THR A 175 -3.90 7.02 14.36
C THR A 175 -3.57 6.83 15.84
N GLN A 176 -2.51 6.08 16.17
CA GLN A 176 -2.05 5.82 17.53
C GLN A 176 -1.62 7.09 18.28
N THR A 177 -1.04 8.04 17.57
CA THR A 177 -0.54 9.31 18.11
C THR A 177 -1.51 10.48 17.90
N ARG A 178 -2.73 10.21 17.46
CA ARG A 178 -3.75 11.25 17.11
C ARG A 178 -3.20 12.35 16.19
N GLY A 179 -2.25 12.01 15.32
CA GLY A 179 -1.63 12.91 14.38
C GLY A 179 -0.54 13.82 14.95
N THR A 180 -0.20 13.73 16.25
CA THR A 180 0.83 14.59 16.89
C THR A 180 2.25 14.05 16.76
N GLY A 181 2.40 12.75 16.47
CA GLY A 181 3.68 12.10 16.34
C GLY A 181 4.38 12.41 15.01
N VAL A 182 5.70 12.50 15.04
CA VAL A 182 6.55 12.67 13.87
C VAL A 182 7.44 11.44 13.74
N MET A 183 7.50 10.85 12.55
CA MET A 183 8.33 9.70 12.25
C MET A 183 9.20 9.96 11.04
N ASN A 184 10.52 9.83 11.21
CA ASN A 184 11.51 9.88 10.15
C ASN A 184 12.13 8.50 9.97
N ARG A 185 12.33 8.10 8.70
CA ARG A 185 12.87 6.81 8.32
C ARG A 185 14.04 7.01 7.37
N VAL A 186 15.16 6.36 7.65
CA VAL A 186 16.36 6.40 6.84
C VAL A 186 16.87 4.97 6.65
N PHE A 187 17.25 4.61 5.42
CA PHE A 187 17.90 3.33 5.16
C PHE A 187 19.21 3.24 5.98
N ASP A 188 19.40 2.12 6.67
CA ASP A 188 20.60 1.86 7.46
C ASP A 188 21.47 0.80 6.78
N THR A 189 21.03 -0.45 6.75
CA THR A 189 21.85 -1.57 6.27
C THR A 189 20.99 -2.74 5.80
N TYR A 190 21.64 -3.78 5.26
CA TYR A 190 21.06 -5.09 5.03
C TYR A 190 21.49 -6.05 6.13
N GLU A 191 20.55 -6.71 6.79
CA GLU A 191 20.80 -7.73 7.82
C GLU A 191 20.05 -9.02 7.54
N LEU A 192 20.37 -10.05 8.32
CA LEU A 192 19.71 -11.37 8.23
C LEU A 192 18.20 -11.24 8.38
N HIS A 193 17.49 -11.96 7.52
CA HIS A 193 16.03 -11.97 7.50
C HIS A 193 15.43 -12.44 8.83
N LYS A 194 14.62 -11.62 9.48
CA LYS A 194 14.01 -11.88 10.81
C LYS A 194 12.79 -12.81 10.77
N GLY A 195 12.66 -13.65 9.76
CA GLY A 195 11.53 -14.59 9.63
C GLY A 195 10.23 -13.93 9.21
N GLN A 196 9.11 -14.65 9.24
CA GLN A 196 7.82 -14.17 8.73
C GLN A 196 7.20 -13.10 9.62
N PHE A 197 6.46 -12.17 9.00
CA PHE A 197 5.54 -11.26 9.67
C PHE A 197 4.13 -11.84 9.65
N VAL A 198 3.37 -11.54 10.68
CA VAL A 198 1.93 -11.80 10.66
C VAL A 198 1.31 -10.73 9.76
N GLY A 199 0.85 -11.12 8.58
CA GLY A 199 0.14 -10.25 7.64
C GLY A 199 -1.25 -9.84 8.15
N ARG A 200 -2.10 -9.32 7.26
CA ARG A 200 -3.52 -9.05 7.54
C ARG A 200 -4.17 -10.32 8.10
N ARG A 201 -4.71 -10.24 9.31
CA ARG A 201 -5.36 -11.37 9.98
C ARG A 201 -6.77 -11.62 9.50
N THR A 202 -7.46 -10.55 9.05
CA THR A 202 -8.83 -10.59 8.60
C THR A 202 -8.93 -10.96 7.13
N GLY A 203 -9.99 -11.66 6.76
CA GLY A 203 -10.38 -11.91 5.38
C GLY A 203 -10.99 -10.69 4.72
N VAL A 204 -11.45 -10.84 3.49
CA VAL A 204 -12.15 -9.82 2.71
C VAL A 204 -13.54 -10.28 2.33
N LEU A 205 -14.40 -9.30 2.01
CA LEU A 205 -15.71 -9.50 1.42
C LEU A 205 -15.56 -9.31 -0.09
N ILE A 206 -15.91 -10.35 -0.86
CA ILE A 206 -15.69 -10.41 -2.31
C ILE A 206 -17.07 -10.43 -3.01
N ALA A 207 -17.23 -9.58 -4.02
CA ALA A 207 -18.45 -9.55 -4.82
C ALA A 207 -18.56 -10.79 -5.73
N THR A 208 -19.71 -11.46 -5.69
CA THR A 208 -19.98 -12.68 -6.49
C THR A 208 -20.46 -12.37 -7.90
N GLU A 209 -20.98 -11.18 -8.15
CA GLU A 209 -21.63 -10.81 -9.41
C GLU A 209 -21.23 -9.40 -9.84
N THR A 210 -21.25 -9.19 -11.16
CA THR A 210 -21.10 -7.86 -11.74
C THR A 210 -22.44 -7.13 -11.68
N GLY A 211 -22.45 -5.88 -11.20
CA GLY A 211 -23.66 -5.10 -11.08
C GLY A 211 -23.47 -3.81 -10.29
N THR A 212 -24.53 -3.38 -9.62
CA THR A 212 -24.52 -2.16 -8.79
C THR A 212 -24.89 -2.51 -7.35
N ALA A 213 -24.12 -2.04 -6.41
CA ALA A 213 -24.36 -2.25 -4.98
C ALA A 213 -25.66 -1.54 -4.55
N VAL A 214 -26.56 -2.25 -3.85
CA VAL A 214 -27.81 -1.70 -3.37
C VAL A 214 -27.80 -1.53 -1.85
N ALA A 215 -28.39 -0.44 -1.37
CA ALA A 215 -28.42 -0.09 0.06
C ALA A 215 -28.93 -1.23 0.94
N PHE A 216 -29.96 -1.94 0.51
CA PHE A 216 -30.54 -3.05 1.27
C PHE A 216 -29.57 -4.23 1.45
N ALA A 217 -28.78 -4.57 0.42
CA ALA A 217 -27.77 -5.62 0.53
C ALA A 217 -26.64 -5.19 1.46
N LEU A 218 -26.11 -3.97 1.30
CA LEU A 218 -25.05 -3.43 2.16
C LEU A 218 -25.48 -3.38 3.63
N TRP A 219 -26.72 -2.97 3.90
CA TRP A 219 -27.29 -2.96 5.26
C TRP A 219 -27.29 -4.35 5.90
N LYS A 220 -27.67 -5.39 5.16
CA LYS A 220 -27.65 -6.77 5.67
C LYS A 220 -26.25 -7.35 5.85
N LEU A 221 -25.30 -6.85 5.07
CA LEU A 221 -23.93 -7.39 5.02
C LEU A 221 -22.98 -6.65 5.96
N GLN A 222 -23.33 -5.45 6.45
CA GLN A 222 -22.46 -4.65 7.33
C GLN A 222 -22.11 -5.35 8.65
N ASP A 223 -22.90 -6.31 9.11
CA ASP A 223 -22.59 -7.14 10.28
C ASP A 223 -21.42 -8.11 10.03
N ARG A 224 -21.06 -8.34 8.76
CA ARG A 224 -19.92 -9.18 8.37
C ARG A 224 -18.60 -8.42 8.46
N GLY A 225 -18.67 -7.08 8.44
CA GLY A 225 -17.53 -6.18 8.56
C GLY A 225 -17.72 -4.87 7.82
N PRO A 226 -16.77 -3.93 7.95
CA PRO A 226 -16.85 -2.63 7.31
C PRO A 226 -16.76 -2.75 5.80
N MET A 227 -17.68 -2.06 5.10
CA MET A 227 -17.68 -1.97 3.65
C MET A 227 -16.69 -0.89 3.16
N PHE A 228 -16.16 -1.04 1.94
CA PHE A 228 -15.33 -0.06 1.26
C PHE A 228 -16.11 0.77 0.26
N ILE A 229 -17.30 0.32 -0.14
CA ILE A 229 -18.13 0.89 -1.19
C ILE A 229 -19.40 1.52 -0.64
N ASP A 230 -19.89 2.53 -1.36
CA ASP A 230 -21.18 3.17 -1.13
C ASP A 230 -22.31 2.46 -1.91
N PRO A 231 -23.60 2.69 -1.54
CA PRO A 231 -24.71 2.34 -2.42
C PRO A 231 -24.54 2.99 -3.81
N GLN A 232 -25.01 2.30 -4.85
CA GLN A 232 -24.89 2.70 -6.26
C GLN A 232 -23.47 2.56 -6.85
N THR A 233 -22.49 2.09 -6.09
CA THR A 233 -21.15 1.77 -6.65
C THR A 233 -21.28 0.57 -7.60
N LYS A 234 -20.69 0.68 -8.79
CA LYS A 234 -20.54 -0.44 -9.71
C LYS A 234 -19.50 -1.41 -9.15
N VAL A 235 -19.80 -2.70 -9.26
CA VAL A 235 -18.91 -3.78 -8.82
C VAL A 235 -18.82 -4.84 -9.89
N TYR A 236 -17.75 -5.62 -9.88
CA TYR A 236 -17.59 -6.79 -10.72
C TYR A 236 -17.31 -8.03 -9.87
N GLN A 237 -17.51 -9.20 -10.45
CA GLN A 237 -17.21 -10.48 -9.80
C GLN A 237 -15.73 -10.57 -9.46
N GLY A 238 -15.40 -10.84 -8.20
CA GLY A 238 -14.03 -10.87 -7.68
C GLY A 238 -13.55 -9.56 -7.07
N MET A 239 -14.31 -8.47 -7.18
CA MET A 239 -13.96 -7.18 -6.55
C MET A 239 -14.04 -7.27 -5.04
N ILE A 240 -13.00 -6.82 -4.34
CA ILE A 240 -13.00 -6.68 -2.87
C ILE A 240 -13.82 -5.45 -2.50
N VAL A 241 -14.90 -5.67 -1.76
CA VAL A 241 -15.88 -4.64 -1.41
C VAL A 241 -15.96 -4.32 0.08
N GLY A 242 -15.21 -5.05 0.91
CA GLY A 242 -15.16 -4.83 2.36
C GLY A 242 -14.15 -5.72 3.06
N GLU A 243 -13.98 -5.48 4.35
CA GLU A 243 -13.15 -6.27 5.25
C GLU A 243 -14.04 -7.26 6.02
N HIS A 244 -13.65 -8.53 6.08
CA HIS A 244 -14.38 -9.51 6.85
C HIS A 244 -13.91 -9.49 8.31
N THR A 245 -14.81 -9.65 9.27
CA THR A 245 -14.47 -9.71 10.71
C THR A 245 -13.74 -11.00 11.11
N ARG A 246 -13.78 -12.04 10.26
CA ARG A 246 -13.10 -13.31 10.46
C ARG A 246 -11.85 -13.41 9.59
N GLU A 247 -11.03 -14.44 9.82
CA GLU A 247 -9.78 -14.65 9.07
C GLU A 247 -9.99 -15.14 7.63
N ASN A 248 -11.12 -15.79 7.34
CA ASN A 248 -11.45 -16.30 6.00
C ASN A 248 -12.11 -15.25 5.14
N ASP A 249 -11.85 -15.30 3.84
CA ASP A 249 -12.55 -14.50 2.84
C ASP A 249 -14.00 -15.01 2.69
N LEU A 250 -14.90 -14.11 2.32
CA LEU A 250 -16.32 -14.40 2.20
C LEU A 250 -16.90 -13.81 0.92
N ASP A 251 -17.46 -14.68 0.08
CA ASP A 251 -18.19 -14.29 -1.12
C ASP A 251 -19.57 -13.75 -0.76
N ILE A 252 -19.90 -12.56 -1.26
CA ILE A 252 -21.16 -11.87 -0.95
C ILE A 252 -21.81 -11.27 -2.21
N ASN A 253 -23.13 -11.21 -2.21
CA ASN A 253 -23.88 -10.53 -3.26
C ASN A 253 -24.36 -9.15 -2.79
N VAL A 254 -23.70 -8.09 -3.26
CA VAL A 254 -24.03 -6.70 -2.92
C VAL A 254 -25.12 -6.09 -3.80
N GLY A 255 -25.52 -6.77 -4.88
CA GLY A 255 -26.58 -6.35 -5.80
C GLY A 255 -27.97 -6.89 -5.44
N LYS A 256 -28.10 -7.75 -4.42
CA LYS A 256 -29.35 -8.40 -4.08
C LYS A 256 -30.35 -7.44 -3.45
N GLY A 257 -31.35 -7.01 -4.25
CA GLY A 257 -32.43 -6.15 -3.79
C GLY A 257 -33.38 -6.82 -2.77
N LYS A 258 -34.23 -6.01 -2.14
CA LYS A 258 -35.34 -6.50 -1.33
C LYS A 258 -36.34 -7.24 -2.26
N GLN A 259 -36.63 -8.50 -1.96
CA GLN A 259 -37.72 -9.18 -2.66
C GLN A 259 -39.04 -8.51 -2.27
N LEU A 260 -39.86 -8.17 -3.26
CA LEU A 260 -41.21 -7.66 -3.02
C LEU A 260 -42.02 -8.73 -2.31
N THR A 261 -42.32 -8.53 -1.04
CA THR A 261 -43.27 -9.34 -0.29
C THR A 261 -44.68 -8.76 -0.43
N ASN A 262 -45.70 -9.63 -0.42
CA ASN A 262 -47.07 -9.28 -0.59
C ASN A 262 -47.53 -8.10 0.29
N VAL A 263 -48.43 -7.27 -0.25
CA VAL A 263 -48.93 -5.95 0.16
C VAL A 263 -49.45 -5.86 1.62
N ARG A 264 -49.65 -6.95 2.32
CA ARG A 264 -50.25 -6.94 3.68
C ARG A 264 -49.25 -6.62 4.82
N ALA A 265 -47.95 -6.53 4.54
CA ALA A 265 -46.91 -6.20 5.52
C ALA A 265 -46.31 -4.80 5.31
N SER A 266 -46.97 -3.90 4.58
CA SER A 266 -46.43 -2.58 4.20
C SER A 266 -46.38 -1.52 5.33
N GLY A 267 -46.61 -1.91 6.58
CA GLY A 267 -46.70 -0.98 7.71
C GLY A 267 -45.36 -0.70 8.45
N THR A 268 -44.31 -1.48 8.19
CA THR A 268 -43.01 -1.32 8.90
C THR A 268 -41.84 -1.51 7.95
N ASP A 269 -41.62 -0.54 7.10
CA ASP A 269 -40.32 -0.43 6.45
C ASP A 269 -39.34 0.09 7.51
N GLU A 270 -38.49 -0.79 8.04
CA GLU A 270 -37.37 -0.39 8.88
C GLU A 270 -36.48 0.54 8.09
N ALA A 271 -36.16 1.71 8.67
CA ALA A 271 -35.25 2.65 8.05
C ALA A 271 -33.86 1.98 7.89
N VAL A 272 -33.40 1.89 6.64
CA VAL A 272 -32.08 1.34 6.34
C VAL A 272 -31.00 2.33 6.81
N THR A 273 -30.35 2.02 7.93
CA THR A 273 -29.23 2.81 8.43
C THR A 273 -27.93 2.11 8.04
N LEU A 274 -27.13 2.75 7.19
CA LEU A 274 -25.85 2.23 6.75
C LEU A 274 -24.72 2.83 7.59
N MET A 275 -23.75 1.99 7.94
CA MET A 275 -22.49 2.45 8.49
C MET A 275 -21.69 3.16 7.40
N THR A 276 -20.93 4.20 7.78
CA THR A 276 -20.05 4.90 6.86
C THR A 276 -18.98 3.96 6.30
N PRO A 277 -18.81 3.86 4.98
CA PRO A 277 -17.78 3.02 4.38
C PRO A 277 -16.37 3.44 4.81
N LYS A 278 -15.51 2.46 5.00
CA LYS A 278 -14.08 2.68 5.28
C LYS A 278 -13.38 3.08 3.98
N LYS A 279 -13.17 4.39 3.80
CA LYS A 279 -12.38 4.89 2.67
C LYS A 279 -10.90 4.81 3.02
N MET A 280 -10.10 4.35 2.07
CA MET A 280 -8.64 4.22 2.20
C MET A 280 -7.94 5.11 1.17
N SER A 281 -6.79 5.70 1.54
CA SER A 281 -5.90 6.33 0.58
C SER A 281 -5.17 5.28 -0.27
N LEU A 282 -4.54 5.71 -1.36
CA LEU A 282 -3.77 4.82 -2.24
C LEU A 282 -2.72 4.02 -1.45
N GLU A 283 -1.95 4.69 -0.59
CA GLU A 283 -0.91 4.05 0.24
C GLU A 283 -1.52 3.04 1.22
N GLN A 284 -2.68 3.36 1.80
CA GLN A 284 -3.40 2.43 2.68
C GLN A 284 -3.90 1.20 1.93
N MET A 285 -4.40 1.37 0.70
CA MET A 285 -4.84 0.26 -0.14
C MET A 285 -3.66 -0.62 -0.55
N MET A 286 -2.53 -0.03 -0.98
CA MET A 286 -1.31 -0.76 -1.33
C MET A 286 -0.78 -1.59 -0.17
N ALA A 287 -0.85 -1.07 1.06
CA ALA A 287 -0.42 -1.79 2.25
C ALA A 287 -1.44 -2.86 2.70
N TYR A 288 -2.72 -2.68 2.37
CA TYR A 288 -3.82 -3.54 2.79
C TYR A 288 -3.89 -4.84 2.00
N ILE A 289 -3.69 -4.80 0.68
CA ILE A 289 -3.80 -5.97 -0.19
C ILE A 289 -2.78 -7.06 0.16
N LYS A 290 -3.14 -8.33 -0.10
CA LYS A 290 -2.26 -9.50 0.01
C LYS A 290 -1.44 -9.71 -1.27
N GLU A 291 -0.56 -10.71 -1.25
CA GLU A 291 0.34 -11.02 -2.39
C GLU A 291 -0.42 -11.54 -3.63
N ASP A 292 -1.60 -12.13 -3.42
CA ASP A 292 -2.50 -12.66 -4.45
C ASP A 292 -3.60 -11.66 -4.88
N GLU A 293 -3.56 -10.45 -4.33
CA GLU A 293 -4.51 -9.38 -4.63
C GLU A 293 -3.81 -8.26 -5.42
N LEU A 294 -4.58 -7.59 -6.28
CA LEU A 294 -4.11 -6.45 -7.06
C LEU A 294 -4.92 -5.19 -6.72
N LEU A 295 -4.28 -4.05 -6.83
CA LEU A 295 -4.91 -2.75 -6.73
C LEU A 295 -5.16 -2.21 -8.13
N GLU A 296 -6.40 -1.91 -8.44
CA GLU A 296 -6.82 -1.23 -9.66
C GLU A 296 -6.76 0.28 -9.46
N VAL A 297 -6.09 0.97 -10.39
CA VAL A 297 -5.85 2.43 -10.34
C VAL A 297 -6.25 3.05 -11.65
#